data_8c14e807e0286840f2c2b4af9db671d8
#
_entry.id   8c14e807e0286840f2c2b4af9db671d8
#
_cell.length_a   1.000
_cell.length_b   1.000
_cell.length_c   1.000
_cell.angle_alpha   90.00
_cell.angle_beta   90.00
_cell.angle_gamma   90.00
#
_symmetry.space_group_name_H-M   'P 1'
#
loop_
_entity.id
_entity.type
_entity.pdbx_description
1 polymer ?
#
loop_
_entity_poly.entity_id
_entity_poly.type
_entity_poly.pdbx_seq_one_letter_code
_entity_poly.pdbx_strand_id
1 'polypeptide(L)'
;MNITSERFFITGATGFVGSCLTRKLVELGCDVHVLVRRGSNQWRLSGMADRLSVHTGDLNDAEGLRTLISGVEPTVIYHLAVHGAYPHQTDADQIILTDVFGTWNLLKACAEVDYKLFVNTGSSSEYGSKQSAMRETDLLEPNSYYAVAKSAQTMVCAHMARNDRRPINTFRLFSVYGPYEEPTRLVSNVIRRCLEGKTLDMVSPSTARDFIHVDDVVEAYLQIGQLSLQCGETFNIGTGVQSTVREVVNAALKATGARPRVNWGSMPARSWDSETWLADITRVRRTLKWSPKIGLAEGILKTADWFRARLREPADLDELATLAGRSR
;
A
#
# COMPACT_ATOMS: atom_id res chain seq x y z
N MET A 1 2.70 -22.25 9.70
CA MET A 1 3.31 -21.37 10.73
C MET A 1 2.20 -20.89 11.65
N ASN A 2 2.37 -20.94 12.96
CA ASN A 2 1.40 -20.32 13.88
C ASN A 2 1.69 -18.82 13.87
N ILE A 3 0.83 -18.01 13.25
CA ILE A 3 1.07 -16.58 13.07
C ILE A 3 1.20 -15.83 14.42
N THR A 4 0.54 -16.30 15.47
CA THR A 4 0.57 -15.67 16.80
C THR A 4 1.87 -15.92 17.57
N SER A 5 2.74 -16.82 17.10
CA SER A 5 4.07 -17.04 17.68
C SER A 5 5.17 -16.21 16.99
N GLU A 6 4.82 -15.44 15.97
CA GLU A 6 5.79 -14.64 15.22
C GLU A 6 5.84 -13.22 15.78
N ARG A 7 7.03 -12.62 15.74
CA ARG A 7 7.27 -11.22 16.05
C ARG A 7 7.36 -10.41 14.76
N PHE A 8 6.40 -9.53 14.56
CA PHE A 8 6.29 -8.72 13.37
C PHE A 8 6.96 -7.37 13.53
N PHE A 9 7.76 -6.96 12.55
CA PHE A 9 8.29 -5.60 12.46
C PHE A 9 7.77 -4.93 11.20
N ILE A 10 7.07 -3.79 11.35
CA ILE A 10 6.39 -3.12 10.25
C ILE A 10 6.92 -1.71 10.11
N THR A 11 7.44 -1.38 8.93
CA THR A 11 7.72 0.01 8.56
C THR A 11 6.56 0.54 7.72
N GLY A 12 6.27 1.84 7.80
CA GLY A 12 5.12 2.42 7.09
C GLY A 12 3.76 2.10 7.70
N ALA A 13 3.71 1.68 8.97
CA ALA A 13 2.49 1.37 9.71
C ALA A 13 1.52 2.56 9.84
N THR A 14 1.99 3.81 9.76
CA THR A 14 1.16 5.03 9.75
C THR A 14 0.53 5.33 8.40
N GLY A 15 0.96 4.63 7.33
CA GLY A 15 0.40 4.72 5.99
C GLY A 15 -0.90 3.91 5.84
N PHE A 16 -1.53 3.99 4.68
CA PHE A 16 -2.80 3.33 4.37
C PHE A 16 -2.72 1.80 4.52
N VAL A 17 -2.01 1.13 3.64
CA VAL A 17 -1.92 -0.34 3.64
C VAL A 17 -1.26 -0.86 4.91
N GLY A 18 -0.19 -0.18 5.37
CA GLY A 18 0.54 -0.57 6.58
C GLY A 18 -0.33 -0.53 7.84
N SER A 19 -1.21 0.46 7.97
CA SER A 19 -2.13 0.54 9.13
C SER A 19 -3.20 -0.56 9.11
N CYS A 20 -3.75 -0.89 7.93
CA CYS A 20 -4.70 -1.97 7.79
C CYS A 20 -4.07 -3.33 8.14
N LEU A 21 -2.84 -3.57 7.67
CA LEU A 21 -2.07 -4.76 8.00
C LEU A 21 -1.76 -4.83 9.51
N THR A 22 -1.30 -3.71 10.10
CA THR A 22 -1.03 -3.60 11.54
C THR A 22 -2.28 -3.91 12.37
N ARG A 23 -3.45 -3.33 12.00
CA ARG A 23 -4.73 -3.61 12.66
C ARG A 23 -5.07 -5.08 12.63
N LYS A 24 -4.93 -5.69 11.46
CA LYS A 24 -5.26 -7.11 11.31
C LYS A 24 -4.37 -8.03 12.14
N LEU A 25 -3.07 -7.76 12.21
CA LEU A 25 -2.13 -8.51 13.05
C LEU A 25 -2.43 -8.34 14.54
N VAL A 26 -2.75 -7.12 14.98
CA VAL A 26 -3.16 -6.82 16.36
C VAL A 26 -4.49 -7.52 16.71
N GLU A 27 -5.46 -7.54 15.80
CA GLU A 27 -6.74 -8.28 15.97
C GLU A 27 -6.51 -9.77 16.13
N LEU A 28 -5.53 -10.33 15.43
CA LEU A 28 -5.14 -11.74 15.52
C LEU A 28 -4.32 -12.07 16.79
N GLY A 29 -3.98 -11.08 17.61
CA GLY A 29 -3.21 -11.25 18.84
C GLY A 29 -1.70 -11.47 18.61
N CYS A 30 -1.16 -10.99 17.49
CA CYS A 30 0.25 -11.10 17.17
C CYS A 30 1.11 -10.10 17.98
N ASP A 31 2.39 -10.42 18.16
CA ASP A 31 3.41 -9.51 18.69
C ASP A 31 3.85 -8.54 17.57
N VAL A 32 3.42 -7.26 17.66
CA VAL A 32 3.58 -6.29 16.56
C VAL A 32 4.42 -5.10 17.01
N HIS A 33 5.54 -4.89 16.34
CA HIS A 33 6.45 -3.76 16.47
C HIS A 33 6.35 -2.88 15.23
N VAL A 34 6.23 -1.57 15.41
CA VAL A 34 6.13 -0.62 14.29
C VAL A 34 7.20 0.45 14.37
N LEU A 35 7.84 0.76 13.23
CA LEU A 35 8.74 1.91 13.11
C LEU A 35 7.95 3.14 12.69
N VAL A 36 7.99 4.18 13.51
CA VAL A 36 7.29 5.43 13.28
C VAL A 36 8.31 6.58 13.27
N ARG A 37 8.30 7.39 12.20
CA ARG A 37 9.16 8.56 12.10
C ARG A 37 8.65 9.65 13.04
N ARG A 38 9.58 10.37 13.70
CA ARG A 38 9.24 11.53 14.57
C ARG A 38 8.36 12.52 13.82
N GLY A 39 7.26 12.95 14.44
CA GLY A 39 6.29 13.89 13.85
C GLY A 39 5.32 13.31 12.83
N SER A 40 5.35 11.99 12.58
CA SER A 40 4.32 11.35 11.74
C SER A 40 2.95 11.41 12.40
N ASN A 41 1.93 11.69 11.59
CA ASN A 41 0.55 11.55 12.05
C ASN A 41 0.20 10.08 12.23
N GLN A 42 -0.21 9.71 13.45
CA GLN A 42 -0.47 8.32 13.85
C GLN A 42 -1.98 8.00 13.95
N TRP A 43 -2.87 8.84 13.42
CA TRP A 43 -4.31 8.65 13.52
C TRP A 43 -4.77 7.25 13.07
N ARG A 44 -4.14 6.70 12.03
CA ARG A 44 -4.46 5.36 11.54
C ARG A 44 -4.12 4.26 12.55
N LEU A 45 -3.28 4.54 13.55
CA LEU A 45 -2.94 3.61 14.63
C LEU A 45 -3.76 3.85 15.91
N SER A 46 -4.67 4.84 15.91
CA SER A 46 -5.53 5.11 17.06
C SER A 46 -6.34 3.87 17.44
N GLY A 47 -6.57 3.68 18.75
CA GLY A 47 -7.28 2.52 19.31
C GLY A 47 -6.49 1.22 19.35
N MET A 48 -5.18 1.25 19.03
CA MET A 48 -4.30 0.07 19.09
C MET A 48 -3.04 0.30 19.92
N ALA A 49 -2.81 1.52 20.42
CA ALA A 49 -1.55 1.91 21.08
C ALA A 49 -1.11 0.95 22.19
N ASP A 50 -2.06 0.43 22.98
CA ASP A 50 -1.78 -0.48 24.10
C ASP A 50 -1.49 -1.94 23.65
N ARG A 51 -1.62 -2.23 22.37
CA ARG A 51 -1.51 -3.58 21.80
C ARG A 51 -0.39 -3.72 20.78
N LEU A 52 0.43 -2.69 20.60
CA LEU A 52 1.58 -2.72 19.70
C LEU A 52 2.77 -1.96 20.30
N SER A 53 3.97 -2.38 19.95
CA SER A 53 5.21 -1.73 20.36
C SER A 53 5.60 -0.68 19.33
N VAL A 54 5.50 0.61 19.71
CA VAL A 54 5.85 1.73 18.82
C VAL A 54 7.30 2.15 19.05
N HIS A 55 8.12 2.07 18.00
CA HIS A 55 9.51 2.53 18.00
C HIS A 55 9.64 3.79 17.16
N THR A 56 10.22 4.84 17.74
CA THR A 56 10.51 6.08 17.00
C THR A 56 11.90 5.99 16.37
N GLY A 57 12.00 6.16 15.06
CA GLY A 57 13.26 6.13 14.32
C GLY A 57 13.10 6.55 12.87
N ASP A 58 14.21 6.61 12.15
CA ASP A 58 14.25 6.96 10.72
C ASP A 58 15.00 5.88 9.94
N LEU A 59 14.50 5.53 8.76
CA LEU A 59 15.16 4.57 7.85
C LEU A 59 16.54 5.05 7.38
N ASN A 60 16.80 6.35 7.42
CA ASN A 60 18.09 6.93 7.08
C ASN A 60 19.12 6.88 8.23
N ASP A 61 18.70 6.54 9.44
CA ASP A 61 19.57 6.30 10.59
C ASP A 61 19.98 4.82 10.65
N ALA A 62 21.06 4.48 9.95
CA ALA A 62 21.54 3.09 9.83
C ALA A 62 21.92 2.46 11.17
N GLU A 63 22.54 3.24 12.07
CA GLU A 63 22.98 2.74 13.38
C GLU A 63 21.79 2.57 14.34
N GLY A 64 20.85 3.54 14.33
CA GLY A 64 19.61 3.43 15.09
C GLY A 64 18.78 2.23 14.63
N LEU A 65 18.70 1.96 13.33
CA LEU A 65 18.02 0.76 12.80
C LEU A 65 18.72 -0.53 13.24
N ARG A 66 20.04 -0.58 13.19
CA ARG A 66 20.81 -1.75 13.63
C ARG A 66 20.53 -2.07 15.09
N THR A 67 20.63 -1.09 15.94
CA THR A 67 20.34 -1.22 17.39
C THR A 67 18.89 -1.67 17.63
N LEU A 68 17.94 -1.06 16.93
CA LEU A 68 16.52 -1.38 17.05
C LEU A 68 16.22 -2.82 16.60
N ILE A 69 16.66 -3.23 15.41
CA ILE A 69 16.40 -4.56 14.87
C ILE A 69 17.05 -5.65 15.73
N SER A 70 18.29 -5.43 16.21
CA SER A 70 18.95 -6.34 17.14
C SER A 70 18.23 -6.45 18.49
N GLY A 71 17.60 -5.36 18.98
CA GLY A 71 16.84 -5.40 20.23
C GLY A 71 15.44 -6.00 20.09
N VAL A 72 14.82 -5.88 18.90
CA VAL A 72 13.49 -6.46 18.61
C VAL A 72 13.59 -7.92 18.20
N GLU A 73 14.63 -8.32 17.45
CA GLU A 73 14.79 -9.66 16.87
C GLU A 73 13.51 -10.13 16.12
N PRO A 74 13.03 -9.40 15.11
CA PRO A 74 11.80 -9.73 14.41
C PRO A 74 11.94 -11.04 13.62
N THR A 75 10.90 -11.87 13.62
CA THR A 75 10.86 -13.09 12.79
C THR A 75 10.21 -12.84 11.43
N VAL A 76 9.35 -11.81 11.32
CA VAL A 76 8.70 -11.40 10.07
C VAL A 76 8.80 -9.89 9.92
N ILE A 77 9.29 -9.42 8.79
CA ILE A 77 9.45 -8.00 8.47
C ILE A 77 8.54 -7.64 7.29
N TYR A 78 7.67 -6.65 7.49
CA TYR A 78 6.86 -6.04 6.44
C TYR A 78 7.33 -4.61 6.18
N HIS A 79 7.94 -4.37 5.02
CA HIS A 79 8.48 -3.08 4.66
C HIS A 79 7.53 -2.33 3.72
N LEU A 80 6.70 -1.43 4.29
CA LEU A 80 5.72 -0.62 3.57
C LEU A 80 6.03 0.89 3.62
N ALA A 81 7.11 1.29 4.29
CA ALA A 81 7.52 2.70 4.30
C ALA A 81 7.86 3.17 2.89
N VAL A 82 7.43 4.39 2.56
CA VAL A 82 7.56 4.98 1.24
C VAL A 82 7.49 6.50 1.30
N HIS A 83 8.17 7.17 0.37
CA HIS A 83 7.98 8.58 0.03
C HIS A 83 7.67 8.71 -1.48
N GLY A 84 6.91 9.73 -1.88
CA GLY A 84 6.55 9.93 -3.29
C GLY A 84 5.27 9.21 -3.75
N ALA A 85 4.59 8.47 -2.85
CA ALA A 85 3.32 7.82 -3.19
C ALA A 85 2.14 8.79 -3.35
N TYR A 86 2.27 10.01 -2.87
CA TYR A 86 1.23 11.04 -2.94
C TYR A 86 1.66 12.21 -3.85
N PRO A 87 0.72 12.87 -4.55
CA PRO A 87 1.02 13.94 -5.51
C PRO A 87 1.80 15.13 -4.93
N HIS A 88 1.69 15.39 -3.63
CA HIS A 88 2.40 16.47 -2.94
C HIS A 88 3.84 16.09 -2.53
N GLN A 89 4.20 14.82 -2.64
CA GLN A 89 5.55 14.31 -2.32
C GLN A 89 6.40 14.28 -3.58
N THR A 90 6.86 15.45 -4.02
CA THR A 90 7.58 15.64 -5.30
C THR A 90 9.09 15.77 -5.16
N ASP A 91 9.61 15.81 -3.94
CA ASP A 91 11.05 15.91 -3.66
C ASP A 91 11.74 14.59 -4.05
N ALA A 92 12.48 14.65 -5.17
CA ALA A 92 13.16 13.49 -5.73
C ALA A 92 14.28 12.97 -4.81
N ASP A 93 15.01 13.85 -4.15
CA ASP A 93 16.07 13.45 -3.22
C ASP A 93 15.49 12.71 -2.03
N GLN A 94 14.40 13.20 -1.46
CA GLN A 94 13.71 12.55 -0.35
C GLN A 94 13.12 11.20 -0.77
N ILE A 95 12.62 11.07 -2.01
CA ILE A 95 12.14 9.81 -2.56
C ILE A 95 13.28 8.79 -2.60
N ILE A 96 14.41 9.15 -3.21
CA ILE A 96 15.57 8.25 -3.32
C ILE A 96 16.13 7.89 -1.93
N LEU A 97 16.29 8.88 -1.06
CA LEU A 97 16.80 8.66 0.29
C LEU A 97 15.91 7.69 1.08
N THR A 98 14.59 7.89 1.04
CA THR A 98 13.67 7.04 1.81
C THR A 98 13.53 5.65 1.20
N ASP A 99 13.23 5.59 -0.10
CA ASP A 99 12.81 4.32 -0.72
C ASP A 99 13.99 3.44 -1.10
N VAL A 100 15.14 4.01 -1.46
CA VAL A 100 16.32 3.22 -1.84
C VAL A 100 17.29 3.08 -0.67
N PHE A 101 17.82 4.20 -0.16
CA PHE A 101 18.82 4.14 0.91
C PHE A 101 18.21 3.67 2.23
N GLY A 102 16.97 4.11 2.57
CA GLY A 102 16.25 3.65 3.75
C GLY A 102 16.00 2.14 3.70
N THR A 103 15.61 1.60 2.54
CA THR A 103 15.46 0.14 2.35
C THR A 103 16.79 -0.57 2.51
N TRP A 104 17.86 -0.05 1.91
CA TRP A 104 19.20 -0.62 2.03
C TRP A 104 19.68 -0.67 3.49
N ASN A 105 19.45 0.38 4.27
CA ASN A 105 19.81 0.42 5.68
C ASN A 105 19.02 -0.61 6.49
N LEU A 106 17.70 -0.73 6.22
CA LEU A 106 16.86 -1.73 6.89
C LEU A 106 17.32 -3.16 6.56
N LEU A 107 17.62 -3.44 5.29
CA LEU A 107 18.12 -4.75 4.87
C LEU A 107 19.44 -5.10 5.55
N LYS A 108 20.37 -4.15 5.68
CA LYS A 108 21.64 -4.36 6.40
C LYS A 108 21.40 -4.67 7.88
N ALA A 109 20.52 -3.92 8.54
CA ALA A 109 20.17 -4.18 9.93
C ALA A 109 19.54 -5.57 10.10
N CYS A 110 18.63 -5.95 9.21
CA CYS A 110 17.99 -7.27 9.22
C CYS A 110 18.97 -8.41 8.89
N ALA A 111 20.06 -8.15 8.17
CA ALA A 111 21.06 -9.18 7.86
C ALA A 111 21.80 -9.69 9.12
N GLU A 112 21.80 -8.94 10.20
CA GLU A 112 22.46 -9.28 11.48
C GLU A 112 21.59 -10.15 12.40
N VAL A 113 20.32 -10.40 12.04
CA VAL A 113 19.39 -11.22 12.83
C VAL A 113 18.80 -12.36 11.98
N ASP A 114 18.28 -13.38 12.65
CA ASP A 114 17.58 -14.47 11.99
C ASP A 114 16.10 -14.13 11.85
N TYR A 115 15.62 -14.06 10.59
CA TYR A 115 14.21 -13.89 10.28
C TYR A 115 13.72 -14.91 9.25
N LYS A 116 12.44 -15.21 9.30
CA LYS A 116 11.79 -16.21 8.45
C LYS A 116 11.28 -15.62 7.15
N LEU A 117 10.97 -14.31 7.15
CA LEU A 117 10.39 -13.63 6.00
C LEU A 117 10.63 -12.13 6.07
N PHE A 118 11.01 -11.56 4.94
CA PHE A 118 10.97 -10.12 4.68
C PHE A 118 10.12 -9.88 3.43
N VAL A 119 9.07 -9.06 3.52
CA VAL A 119 8.27 -8.65 2.37
C VAL A 119 8.49 -7.17 2.09
N ASN A 120 9.10 -6.91 0.95
CA ASN A 120 9.20 -5.58 0.39
C ASN A 120 7.91 -5.20 -0.34
N THR A 121 7.44 -3.98 -0.17
CA THR A 121 6.30 -3.44 -0.88
C THR A 121 6.76 -2.65 -2.09
N GLY A 122 6.67 -3.24 -3.25
CA GLY A 122 6.87 -2.64 -4.57
C GLY A 122 5.59 -1.99 -5.09
N SER A 123 5.60 -1.60 -6.35
CA SER A 123 4.50 -0.90 -7.00
C SER A 123 4.35 -1.34 -8.46
N SER A 124 3.11 -1.39 -8.96
CA SER A 124 2.84 -1.54 -10.39
C SER A 124 3.41 -0.39 -11.24
N SER A 125 3.71 0.77 -10.61
CA SER A 125 4.38 1.88 -11.30
C SER A 125 5.78 1.54 -11.83
N GLU A 126 6.42 0.51 -11.29
CA GLU A 126 7.72 0.00 -11.76
C GLU A 126 7.67 -0.43 -13.23
N TYR A 127 6.53 -0.92 -13.70
CA TYR A 127 6.35 -1.37 -15.08
C TYR A 127 6.28 -0.23 -16.09
N GLY A 128 5.87 0.98 -15.66
CA GLY A 128 5.52 2.05 -16.60
C GLY A 128 4.24 1.73 -17.37
N SER A 129 4.09 2.29 -18.58
CA SER A 129 2.92 2.06 -19.42
C SER A 129 3.07 0.78 -20.23
N LYS A 130 2.04 -0.09 -20.18
CA LYS A 130 1.99 -1.35 -20.95
C LYS A 130 0.71 -1.45 -21.77
N GLN A 131 0.76 -2.25 -22.85
CA GLN A 131 -0.39 -2.49 -23.73
C GLN A 131 -1.18 -3.76 -23.37
N SER A 132 -0.67 -4.54 -22.41
CA SER A 132 -1.27 -5.79 -21.94
C SER A 132 -1.13 -5.95 -20.44
N ALA A 133 -1.72 -7.00 -19.87
CA ALA A 133 -1.55 -7.32 -18.45
C ALA A 133 -0.08 -7.47 -18.09
N MET A 134 0.33 -6.76 -17.04
CA MET A 134 1.71 -6.66 -16.56
C MET A 134 2.12 -7.95 -15.85
N ARG A 135 3.22 -8.54 -16.29
CA ARG A 135 3.81 -9.76 -15.70
C ARG A 135 5.07 -9.40 -14.92
N GLU A 136 5.40 -10.18 -13.90
CA GLU A 136 6.58 -9.94 -13.07
C GLU A 136 7.90 -10.05 -13.86
N THR A 137 7.87 -10.67 -15.04
CA THR A 137 8.99 -10.81 -15.96
C THR A 137 9.10 -9.70 -17.01
N ASP A 138 8.13 -8.80 -17.05
CA ASP A 138 8.14 -7.70 -18.02
C ASP A 138 9.26 -6.70 -17.72
N LEU A 139 9.78 -6.07 -18.78
CA LEU A 139 10.75 -4.99 -18.65
C LEU A 139 10.15 -3.85 -17.82
N LEU A 140 10.93 -3.37 -16.85
CA LEU A 140 10.57 -2.19 -16.06
C LEU A 140 10.89 -0.93 -16.86
N GLU A 141 9.91 -0.04 -17.00
CA GLU A 141 10.01 1.23 -17.73
C GLU A 141 9.46 2.38 -16.87
N PRO A 142 10.08 2.61 -15.68
CA PRO A 142 9.59 3.58 -14.72
C PRO A 142 9.59 4.99 -15.32
N ASN A 143 8.47 5.71 -15.17
CA ASN A 143 8.23 7.02 -15.76
C ASN A 143 8.11 8.17 -14.73
N SER A 144 8.54 7.93 -13.51
CA SER A 144 8.60 8.94 -12.43
C SER A 144 9.71 8.59 -11.44
N TYR A 145 10.19 9.58 -10.65
CA TYR A 145 11.18 9.33 -9.61
C TYR A 145 10.71 8.30 -8.59
N TYR A 146 9.41 8.33 -8.24
CA TYR A 146 8.79 7.31 -7.41
C TYR A 146 8.92 5.91 -8.04
N ALA A 147 8.56 5.76 -9.32
CA ALA A 147 8.64 4.48 -10.01
C ALA A 147 10.09 3.98 -10.15
N VAL A 148 11.05 4.90 -10.40
CA VAL A 148 12.50 4.59 -10.43
C VAL A 148 12.95 4.09 -9.07
N ALA A 149 12.61 4.80 -7.99
CA ALA A 149 12.98 4.40 -6.64
C ALA A 149 12.39 3.04 -6.25
N LYS A 150 11.11 2.78 -6.59
CA LYS A 150 10.46 1.48 -6.33
C LYS A 150 11.10 0.35 -7.14
N SER A 151 11.49 0.60 -8.38
CA SER A 151 12.26 -0.37 -9.19
C SER A 151 13.62 -0.68 -8.57
N ALA A 152 14.37 0.35 -8.17
CA ALA A 152 15.65 0.19 -7.50
C ALA A 152 15.51 -0.58 -6.18
N GLN A 153 14.52 -0.23 -5.36
CA GLN A 153 14.19 -0.93 -4.11
C GLN A 153 13.93 -2.43 -4.35
N THR A 154 13.09 -2.76 -5.35
CA THR A 154 12.80 -4.15 -5.71
C THR A 154 14.06 -4.89 -6.17
N MET A 155 14.92 -4.24 -6.98
CA MET A 155 16.17 -4.82 -7.47
C MET A 155 17.17 -5.08 -6.34
N VAL A 156 17.33 -4.15 -5.39
CA VAL A 156 18.19 -4.31 -4.21
C VAL A 156 17.72 -5.48 -3.36
N CYS A 157 16.42 -5.56 -3.07
CA CYS A 157 15.81 -6.67 -2.33
C CYS A 157 16.04 -8.01 -3.03
N ALA A 158 15.81 -8.09 -4.34
CA ALA A 158 16.00 -9.32 -5.10
C ALA A 158 17.47 -9.74 -5.22
N HIS A 159 18.41 -8.79 -5.33
CA HIS A 159 19.84 -9.06 -5.35
C HIS A 159 20.28 -9.67 -4.01
N MET A 160 19.97 -8.99 -2.91
CA MET A 160 20.35 -9.44 -1.56
C MET A 160 19.73 -10.81 -1.23
N ALA A 161 18.46 -11.01 -1.59
CA ALA A 161 17.79 -12.29 -1.40
C ALA A 161 18.54 -13.45 -2.04
N ARG A 162 19.01 -13.29 -3.30
CA ARG A 162 19.70 -14.35 -4.05
C ARG A 162 21.15 -14.53 -3.60
N ASN A 163 21.86 -13.40 -3.39
CA ASN A 163 23.27 -13.41 -3.01
C ASN A 163 23.49 -14.01 -1.62
N ASP A 164 22.66 -13.61 -0.67
CA ASP A 164 22.82 -13.98 0.75
C ASP A 164 21.86 -15.10 1.17
N ARG A 165 21.09 -15.65 0.21
CA ARG A 165 20.06 -16.70 0.42
C ARG A 165 19.06 -16.32 1.51
N ARG A 166 18.66 -15.03 1.57
CA ARG A 166 17.72 -14.50 2.55
C ARG A 166 16.28 -14.61 2.06
N PRO A 167 15.31 -14.87 2.94
CA PRO A 167 13.90 -15.03 2.60
C PRO A 167 13.22 -13.66 2.36
N ILE A 168 13.69 -12.92 1.36
CA ILE A 168 13.18 -11.61 0.96
C ILE A 168 12.36 -11.77 -0.30
N ASN A 169 11.11 -11.28 -0.30
CA ASN A 169 10.22 -11.30 -1.45
C ASN A 169 9.58 -9.91 -1.65
N THR A 170 9.06 -9.63 -2.84
CA THR A 170 8.45 -8.33 -3.16
C THR A 170 7.01 -8.50 -3.62
N PHE A 171 6.11 -7.68 -3.08
CA PHE A 171 4.75 -7.49 -3.57
C PHE A 171 4.66 -6.19 -4.38
N ARG A 172 4.38 -6.27 -5.69
CA ARG A 172 4.03 -5.11 -6.52
C ARG A 172 2.54 -4.86 -6.41
N LEU A 173 2.16 -3.87 -5.61
CA LEU A 173 0.77 -3.53 -5.41
C LEU A 173 0.22 -2.76 -6.61
N PHE A 174 -1.00 -3.13 -7.04
CA PHE A 174 -1.77 -2.38 -8.01
C PHE A 174 -2.59 -1.29 -7.32
N SER A 175 -3.69 -0.82 -7.90
CA SER A 175 -4.43 0.32 -7.34
C SER A 175 -5.23 -0.07 -6.10
N VAL A 176 -4.57 -0.08 -4.95
CA VAL A 176 -5.21 -0.40 -3.67
C VAL A 176 -6.17 0.71 -3.26
N TYR A 177 -7.37 0.34 -2.79
CA TYR A 177 -8.37 1.24 -2.21
C TYR A 177 -9.06 0.59 -1.00
N GLY A 178 -9.73 1.40 -0.17
CA GLY A 178 -10.49 0.88 0.97
C GLY A 178 -10.53 1.82 2.16
N PRO A 179 -11.00 1.34 3.32
CA PRO A 179 -10.93 2.03 4.60
C PRO A 179 -9.52 2.53 4.91
N TYR A 180 -9.41 3.71 5.51
CA TYR A 180 -8.13 4.38 5.85
C TYR A 180 -7.31 4.90 4.67
N GLU A 181 -7.78 4.80 3.41
CA GLU A 181 -7.11 5.42 2.27
C GLU A 181 -7.11 6.95 2.41
N GLU A 182 -6.13 7.59 1.79
CA GLU A 182 -6.03 9.05 1.72
C GLU A 182 -7.28 9.66 1.05
N PRO A 183 -7.99 10.62 1.68
CA PRO A 183 -9.26 11.18 1.17
C PRO A 183 -9.18 11.83 -0.21
N THR A 184 -7.97 12.16 -0.68
CA THR A 184 -7.72 12.78 -2.00
C THR A 184 -7.52 11.76 -3.12
N ARG A 185 -7.37 10.48 -2.81
CA ARG A 185 -7.26 9.40 -3.80
C ARG A 185 -8.61 9.14 -4.46
N LEU A 186 -8.59 8.61 -5.67
CA LEU A 186 -9.77 8.51 -6.54
C LEU A 186 -11.00 7.93 -5.82
N VAL A 187 -10.90 6.71 -5.31
CA VAL A 187 -12.06 5.99 -4.74
C VAL A 187 -12.57 6.71 -3.50
N SER A 188 -11.68 7.04 -2.58
CA SER A 188 -12.00 7.75 -1.33
C SER A 188 -12.59 9.13 -1.60
N ASN A 189 -12.02 9.90 -2.55
CA ASN A 189 -12.52 11.21 -2.92
C ASN A 189 -13.95 11.15 -3.53
N VAL A 190 -14.18 10.20 -4.45
CA VAL A 190 -15.50 10.02 -5.07
C VAL A 190 -16.55 9.67 -4.01
N ILE A 191 -16.28 8.68 -3.14
CA ILE A 191 -17.20 8.27 -2.08
C ILE A 191 -17.50 9.44 -1.13
N ARG A 192 -16.46 10.12 -0.64
CA ARG A 192 -16.60 11.24 0.29
C ARG A 192 -17.42 12.36 -0.32
N ARG A 193 -17.11 12.79 -1.55
CA ARG A 193 -17.87 13.85 -2.25
C ARG A 193 -19.32 13.44 -2.51
N CYS A 194 -19.59 12.16 -2.80
CA CYS A 194 -20.96 11.65 -2.88
C CYS A 194 -21.71 11.81 -1.55
N LEU A 195 -21.09 11.41 -0.43
CA LEU A 195 -21.70 11.52 0.90
C LEU A 195 -21.91 12.98 1.34
N GLU A 196 -21.03 13.89 0.90
CA GLU A 196 -21.13 15.34 1.14
C GLU A 196 -22.08 16.06 0.16
N GLY A 197 -22.65 15.38 -0.84
CA GLY A 197 -23.49 15.98 -1.88
C GLY A 197 -22.76 16.94 -2.83
N LYS A 198 -21.43 16.84 -2.93
CA LYS A 198 -20.57 17.72 -3.73
C LYS A 198 -20.43 17.20 -5.16
N THR A 199 -20.29 18.13 -6.12
CA THR A 199 -19.99 17.82 -7.53
C THR A 199 -18.72 16.98 -7.67
N LEU A 200 -18.72 16.02 -8.58
CA LEU A 200 -17.56 15.18 -8.93
C LEU A 200 -16.86 15.74 -10.18
N ASP A 201 -15.65 16.29 -10.00
CA ASP A 201 -14.78 16.66 -11.11
C ASP A 201 -13.85 15.47 -11.41
N MET A 202 -13.92 14.93 -12.64
CA MET A 202 -13.31 13.65 -12.96
C MET A 202 -12.44 13.75 -14.22
N VAL A 203 -11.46 12.87 -14.32
CA VAL A 203 -10.70 12.60 -15.55
C VAL A 203 -11.59 11.94 -16.61
N SER A 204 -11.01 11.51 -17.75
CA SER A 204 -11.74 10.72 -18.74
C SER A 204 -12.44 9.51 -18.09
N PRO A 205 -13.69 9.24 -18.45
CA PRO A 205 -14.44 8.09 -17.93
C PRO A 205 -13.84 6.74 -18.35
N SER A 206 -13.06 6.70 -19.43
CA SER A 206 -12.38 5.50 -19.94
C SER A 206 -11.05 5.20 -19.28
N THR A 207 -10.45 6.14 -18.55
CA THR A 207 -9.25 5.85 -17.75
C THR A 207 -9.52 4.66 -16.84
N ALA A 208 -8.63 3.67 -16.87
CA ALA A 208 -8.87 2.40 -16.19
C ALA A 208 -7.68 1.95 -15.34
N ARG A 209 -7.95 1.19 -14.30
CA ARG A 209 -6.96 0.61 -13.37
C ARG A 209 -7.44 -0.75 -12.88
N ASP A 210 -6.51 -1.58 -12.44
CA ASP A 210 -6.79 -2.75 -11.62
C ASP A 210 -6.93 -2.30 -10.16
N PHE A 211 -8.18 -2.15 -9.71
CA PHE A 211 -8.51 -1.72 -8.36
C PHE A 211 -8.67 -2.91 -7.43
N ILE A 212 -7.83 -3.01 -6.40
CA ILE A 212 -7.87 -4.06 -5.40
C ILE A 212 -8.23 -3.52 -4.01
N HIS A 213 -9.16 -4.20 -3.31
CA HIS A 213 -9.53 -3.81 -1.97
C HIS A 213 -8.40 -4.11 -0.97
N VAL A 214 -8.21 -3.23 0.02
CA VAL A 214 -7.12 -3.35 1.00
C VAL A 214 -7.17 -4.63 1.82
N ASP A 215 -8.37 -5.16 2.12
CA ASP A 215 -8.52 -6.42 2.86
C ASP A 215 -7.91 -7.60 2.08
N ASP A 216 -8.07 -7.65 0.75
CA ASP A 216 -7.43 -8.67 -0.09
C ASP A 216 -5.90 -8.53 -0.08
N VAL A 217 -5.40 -7.30 -0.08
CA VAL A 217 -3.95 -7.04 0.03
C VAL A 217 -3.43 -7.51 1.38
N VAL A 218 -4.11 -7.18 2.47
CA VAL A 218 -3.75 -7.64 3.83
C VAL A 218 -3.73 -9.17 3.89
N GLU A 219 -4.73 -9.84 3.30
CA GLU A 219 -4.78 -11.29 3.24
C GLU A 219 -3.57 -11.89 2.49
N ALA A 220 -3.11 -11.25 1.40
CA ALA A 220 -1.90 -11.67 0.70
C ALA A 220 -0.65 -11.60 1.61
N TYR A 221 -0.49 -10.53 2.41
CA TYR A 221 0.60 -10.42 3.39
C TYR A 221 0.53 -11.50 4.48
N LEU A 222 -0.66 -11.83 4.96
CA LEU A 222 -0.83 -12.89 5.96
C LEU A 222 -0.51 -14.27 5.36
N GLN A 223 -0.92 -14.51 4.12
CA GLN A 223 -0.75 -15.80 3.47
C GLN A 223 0.70 -16.09 3.09
N ILE A 224 1.48 -15.09 2.61
CA ILE A 224 2.91 -15.29 2.30
C ILE A 224 3.69 -15.69 3.55
N GLY A 225 3.33 -15.17 4.73
CA GLY A 225 3.96 -15.52 6.00
C GLY A 225 3.83 -16.99 6.39
N GLN A 226 2.94 -17.75 5.74
CA GLN A 226 2.71 -19.17 6.04
C GLN A 226 3.51 -20.11 5.14
N LEU A 227 4.24 -19.60 4.15
CA LEU A 227 4.87 -20.39 3.12
C LEU A 227 6.40 -20.31 3.19
N SER A 228 7.06 -21.43 2.88
CA SER A 228 8.50 -21.44 2.56
C SER A 228 8.67 -21.17 1.07
N LEU A 229 9.07 -19.95 0.74
CA LEU A 229 9.24 -19.51 -0.64
C LEU A 229 10.71 -19.49 -1.05
N GLN A 230 10.96 -19.49 -2.36
CA GLN A 230 12.26 -19.18 -2.91
C GLN A 230 12.63 -17.72 -2.59
N CYS A 231 13.92 -17.47 -2.40
CA CYS A 231 14.42 -16.13 -2.14
C CYS A 231 14.37 -15.27 -3.40
N GLY A 232 13.95 -14.01 -3.27
CA GLY A 232 13.97 -13.04 -4.35
C GLY A 232 12.80 -13.11 -5.32
N GLU A 233 11.68 -13.73 -4.92
CA GLU A 233 10.46 -13.76 -5.73
C GLU A 233 9.73 -12.42 -5.70
N THR A 234 9.14 -12.07 -6.84
CA THR A 234 8.23 -10.91 -6.96
C THR A 234 6.85 -11.40 -7.36
N PHE A 235 5.82 -10.80 -6.77
CA PHE A 235 4.41 -11.13 -7.03
C PHE A 235 3.59 -9.87 -7.29
N ASN A 236 2.81 -9.89 -8.36
CA ASN A 236 1.78 -8.86 -8.59
C ASN A 236 0.59 -9.09 -7.65
N ILE A 237 0.22 -8.05 -6.93
CA ILE A 237 -0.96 -8.04 -6.05
C ILE A 237 -1.99 -7.09 -6.64
N GLY A 238 -2.91 -7.65 -7.38
CA GLY A 238 -4.01 -7.02 -8.09
C GLY A 238 -5.18 -7.97 -8.21
N THR A 239 -6.22 -7.57 -8.93
CA THR A 239 -7.40 -8.42 -9.14
C THR A 239 -7.29 -9.25 -10.42
N GLY A 240 -6.49 -8.81 -11.39
CA GLY A 240 -6.50 -9.33 -12.75
C GLY A 240 -7.74 -8.89 -13.55
N VAL A 241 -8.47 -7.89 -13.04
CA VAL A 241 -9.64 -7.29 -13.68
C VAL A 241 -9.47 -5.78 -13.72
N GLN A 242 -9.54 -5.21 -14.90
CA GLN A 242 -9.46 -3.77 -15.09
C GLN A 242 -10.85 -3.14 -14.96
N SER A 243 -10.95 -2.03 -14.22
CA SER A 243 -12.17 -1.26 -14.10
C SER A 243 -11.94 0.21 -14.46
N THR A 244 -12.90 0.81 -15.12
CA THR A 244 -12.87 2.22 -15.54
C THR A 244 -13.23 3.16 -14.40
N VAL A 245 -12.79 4.42 -14.52
CA VAL A 245 -13.22 5.47 -13.57
C VAL A 245 -14.74 5.64 -13.58
N ARG A 246 -15.42 5.43 -14.72
CA ARG A 246 -16.88 5.41 -14.81
C ARG A 246 -17.49 4.32 -13.95
N GLU A 247 -16.94 3.10 -13.97
CA GLU A 247 -17.45 2.00 -13.14
C GLU A 247 -17.25 2.29 -11.64
N VAL A 248 -16.11 2.86 -11.26
CA VAL A 248 -15.87 3.32 -9.87
C VAL A 248 -16.91 4.34 -9.44
N VAL A 249 -17.17 5.38 -10.27
CA VAL A 249 -18.16 6.41 -9.97
C VAL A 249 -19.55 5.79 -9.85
N ASN A 250 -19.96 4.96 -10.81
CA ASN A 250 -21.27 4.31 -10.79
C ASN A 250 -21.46 3.43 -9.53
N ALA A 251 -20.43 2.67 -9.15
CA ALA A 251 -20.46 1.86 -7.92
C ALA A 251 -20.59 2.75 -6.67
N ALA A 252 -19.87 3.87 -6.61
CA ALA A 252 -19.97 4.82 -5.50
C ALA A 252 -21.33 5.51 -5.42
N LEU A 253 -21.92 5.92 -6.55
CA LEU A 253 -23.29 6.47 -6.61
C LEU A 253 -24.32 5.47 -6.08
N LYS A 254 -24.20 4.20 -6.51
CA LYS A 254 -25.07 3.12 -6.03
C LYS A 254 -24.89 2.86 -4.54
N ALA A 255 -23.64 2.77 -4.06
CA ALA A 255 -23.32 2.50 -2.66
C ALA A 255 -23.77 3.61 -1.72
N THR A 256 -23.69 4.88 -2.15
CA THR A 256 -24.05 6.04 -1.33
C THR A 256 -25.51 6.45 -1.45
N GLY A 257 -26.18 6.09 -2.55
CA GLY A 257 -27.51 6.59 -2.91
C GLY A 257 -27.50 8.04 -3.41
N ALA A 258 -26.32 8.64 -3.54
CA ALA A 258 -26.16 10.05 -3.93
C ALA A 258 -26.37 10.25 -5.44
N ARG A 259 -26.73 11.49 -5.83
CA ARG A 259 -26.93 11.90 -7.23
C ARG A 259 -26.24 13.24 -7.51
N PRO A 260 -24.94 13.37 -7.26
CA PRO A 260 -24.21 14.60 -7.54
C PRO A 260 -24.07 14.82 -9.04
N ARG A 261 -23.81 16.06 -9.44
CA ARG A 261 -23.35 16.37 -10.80
C ARG A 261 -21.97 15.77 -11.01
N VAL A 262 -21.74 15.11 -12.15
CA VAL A 262 -20.44 14.55 -12.57
C VAL A 262 -19.94 15.30 -13.79
N ASN A 263 -18.81 15.99 -13.66
CA ASN A 263 -18.14 16.72 -14.73
C ASN A 263 -16.98 15.84 -15.27
N TRP A 264 -17.23 15.12 -16.34
CA TRP A 264 -16.22 14.28 -16.99
C TRP A 264 -15.21 15.12 -17.77
N GLY A 265 -13.91 14.76 -17.72
CA GLY A 265 -12.85 15.46 -18.43
C GLY A 265 -12.52 16.85 -17.89
N SER A 266 -13.09 17.24 -16.74
CA SER A 266 -12.79 18.52 -16.11
C SER A 266 -11.42 18.54 -15.40
N MET A 267 -10.87 17.36 -15.09
CA MET A 267 -9.50 17.23 -14.58
C MET A 267 -8.54 16.86 -15.73
N PRO A 268 -7.34 17.47 -15.80
CA PRO A 268 -6.37 17.14 -16.82
C PRO A 268 -5.93 15.68 -16.69
N ALA A 269 -5.71 15.02 -17.84
CA ALA A 269 -5.05 13.72 -17.87
C ALA A 269 -3.62 13.84 -17.35
N ARG A 270 -3.18 12.86 -16.60
CA ARG A 270 -1.80 12.79 -16.11
C ARG A 270 -0.93 12.04 -17.12
N SER A 271 0.36 12.34 -17.17
CA SER A 271 1.30 11.71 -18.10
C SER A 271 1.40 10.18 -17.96
N TRP A 272 0.96 9.65 -16.82
CA TRP A 272 0.92 8.21 -16.52
C TRP A 272 -0.49 7.60 -16.62
N ASP A 273 -1.50 8.36 -17.06
CA ASP A 273 -2.81 7.79 -17.31
C ASP A 273 -2.73 6.91 -18.57
N SER A 274 -2.99 5.63 -18.39
CA SER A 274 -2.95 4.59 -19.41
C SER A 274 -4.34 3.98 -19.56
N GLU A 275 -4.66 3.54 -20.76
CA GLU A 275 -5.87 2.75 -21.01
C GLU A 275 -5.75 1.32 -20.48
N THR A 276 -4.51 0.84 -20.33
CA THR A 276 -4.22 -0.49 -19.78
C THR A 276 -3.39 -0.39 -18.51
N TRP A 277 -3.96 -0.80 -17.39
CA TRP A 277 -3.28 -0.91 -16.12
C TRP A 277 -3.82 -2.12 -15.36
N LEU A 278 -3.30 -3.31 -15.69
CA LEU A 278 -3.87 -4.60 -15.33
C LEU A 278 -2.77 -5.54 -14.87
N ALA A 279 -2.99 -6.24 -13.75
CA ALA A 279 -2.09 -7.26 -13.24
C ALA A 279 -2.30 -8.60 -13.96
N ASP A 280 -1.21 -9.25 -14.37
CA ASP A 280 -1.22 -10.70 -14.50
C ASP A 280 -0.97 -11.29 -13.10
N ILE A 281 -1.96 -11.99 -12.54
CA ILE A 281 -1.90 -12.59 -11.20
C ILE A 281 -1.68 -14.10 -11.24
N THR A 282 -1.24 -14.64 -12.38
CA THR A 282 -1.02 -16.08 -12.56
C THR A 282 0.03 -16.61 -11.58
N ARG A 283 1.15 -15.88 -11.38
CA ARG A 283 2.23 -16.28 -10.49
C ARG A 283 1.75 -16.35 -9.03
N VAL A 284 1.12 -15.31 -8.53
CA VAL A 284 0.65 -15.27 -7.13
C VAL A 284 -0.40 -16.34 -6.86
N ARG A 285 -1.35 -16.56 -7.78
CA ARG A 285 -2.35 -17.64 -7.68
C ARG A 285 -1.70 -19.02 -7.58
N ARG A 286 -0.72 -19.28 -8.45
CA ARG A 286 -0.04 -20.59 -8.49
C ARG A 286 0.82 -20.82 -7.26
N THR A 287 1.58 -19.83 -6.83
CA THR A 287 2.61 -19.97 -5.79
C THR A 287 2.04 -19.79 -4.40
N LEU A 288 1.30 -18.71 -4.15
CA LEU A 288 0.72 -18.43 -2.84
C LEU A 288 -0.64 -19.07 -2.64
N LYS A 289 -1.28 -19.64 -3.69
CA LYS A 289 -2.67 -20.11 -3.66
C LYS A 289 -3.65 -19.00 -3.24
N TRP A 290 -3.23 -17.76 -3.42
CA TRP A 290 -4.02 -16.57 -3.11
C TRP A 290 -4.72 -16.03 -4.35
N SER A 291 -5.92 -15.51 -4.16
CA SER A 291 -6.64 -14.71 -5.14
C SER A 291 -7.53 -13.69 -4.44
N PRO A 292 -7.76 -12.51 -5.05
CA PRO A 292 -8.67 -11.52 -4.49
C PRO A 292 -10.09 -12.08 -4.40
N LYS A 293 -10.82 -11.69 -3.36
CA LYS A 293 -12.18 -12.16 -3.07
C LYS A 293 -13.22 -11.05 -3.19
N ILE A 294 -12.79 -9.78 -3.02
CA ILE A 294 -13.66 -8.63 -2.93
C ILE A 294 -13.76 -7.95 -4.30
N GLY A 295 -14.94 -8.02 -4.92
CA GLY A 295 -15.21 -7.32 -6.17
C GLY A 295 -15.36 -5.82 -5.98
N LEU A 296 -15.22 -5.03 -7.08
CA LEU A 296 -15.25 -3.56 -7.04
C LEU A 296 -16.48 -2.99 -6.32
N ALA A 297 -17.68 -3.49 -6.66
CA ALA A 297 -18.93 -2.99 -6.08
C ALA A 297 -19.03 -3.25 -4.57
N GLU A 298 -18.61 -4.44 -4.12
CA GLU A 298 -18.58 -4.80 -2.71
C GLU A 298 -17.55 -3.97 -1.95
N GLY A 299 -16.32 -3.84 -2.47
CA GLY A 299 -15.27 -3.08 -1.82
C GLY A 299 -15.62 -1.58 -1.72
N ILE A 300 -16.26 -1.02 -2.75
CA ILE A 300 -16.75 0.37 -2.70
C ILE A 300 -17.85 0.52 -1.64
N LEU A 301 -18.77 -0.44 -1.50
CA LEU A 301 -19.78 -0.42 -0.46
C LEU A 301 -19.16 -0.46 0.95
N LYS A 302 -18.23 -1.40 1.20
CA LYS A 302 -17.49 -1.48 2.47
C LYS A 302 -16.77 -0.15 2.79
N THR A 303 -16.14 0.44 1.79
CA THR A 303 -15.44 1.73 1.94
C THR A 303 -16.44 2.87 2.24
N ALA A 304 -17.59 2.91 1.56
CA ALA A 304 -18.62 3.90 1.81
C ALA A 304 -19.23 3.78 3.21
N ASP A 305 -19.43 2.57 3.71
CA ASP A 305 -19.93 2.33 5.06
C ASP A 305 -18.93 2.79 6.12
N TRP A 306 -17.63 2.57 5.88
CA TRP A 306 -16.57 3.08 6.74
C TRP A 306 -16.57 4.63 6.78
N PHE A 307 -16.69 5.31 5.64
CA PHE A 307 -16.80 6.78 5.60
C PHE A 307 -18.06 7.28 6.31
N ARG A 308 -19.22 6.61 6.14
CA ARG A 308 -20.46 6.98 6.83
C ARG A 308 -20.33 6.92 8.35
N ALA A 309 -19.66 5.89 8.87
CA ALA A 309 -19.40 5.75 10.29
C ALA A 309 -18.54 6.90 10.81
N ARG A 310 -17.45 7.22 10.12
CA ARG A 310 -16.52 8.30 10.52
C ARG A 310 -17.12 9.70 10.39
N LEU A 311 -17.91 9.95 9.37
CA LEU A 311 -18.57 11.28 9.19
C LEU A 311 -19.61 11.58 10.27
N ARG A 312 -19.94 10.63 11.14
CA ARG A 312 -20.81 10.82 12.31
C ARG A 312 -20.05 11.22 13.57
N GLU A 313 -18.74 11.03 13.61
CA GLU A 313 -17.88 11.35 14.76
C GLU A 313 -17.24 12.73 14.53
N PRO A 314 -17.53 13.76 15.36
CA PRO A 314 -17.04 15.14 15.17
C PRO A 314 -15.52 15.25 15.13
N ALA A 315 -14.82 14.48 15.95
CA ALA A 315 -13.34 14.46 16.00
C ALA A 315 -12.71 13.97 14.70
N ASP A 316 -13.39 13.06 13.98
CA ASP A 316 -12.92 12.49 12.73
C ASP A 316 -13.11 13.43 11.54
N LEU A 317 -14.10 14.35 11.62
CA LEU A 317 -14.37 15.37 10.57
C LEU A 317 -13.22 16.36 10.44
N ASP A 318 -12.70 16.87 11.56
CA ASP A 318 -11.58 17.83 11.58
C ASP A 318 -10.29 17.18 11.04
N GLU A 319 -10.10 15.91 11.32
CA GLU A 319 -8.94 15.16 10.85
C GLU A 319 -9.01 14.86 9.35
N LEU A 320 -10.16 14.43 8.85
CA LEU A 320 -10.41 14.23 7.41
C LEU A 320 -10.34 15.56 6.64
N ALA A 321 -10.81 16.66 7.22
CA ALA A 321 -10.70 18.00 6.65
C ALA A 321 -9.25 18.48 6.59
N THR A 322 -8.48 18.25 7.65
CA THR A 322 -7.04 18.59 7.72
C THR A 322 -6.23 17.80 6.68
N LEU A 323 -6.53 16.53 6.50
CA LEU A 323 -5.92 15.68 5.47
C LEU A 323 -6.28 16.15 4.05
N ALA A 324 -7.53 16.54 3.83
CA ALA A 324 -7.99 17.09 2.54
C ALA A 324 -7.44 18.50 2.26
N GLY A 325 -7.17 19.32 3.29
CA GLY A 325 -6.64 20.68 3.18
C GLY A 325 -5.13 20.78 2.94
N ARG A 326 -4.37 19.74 3.27
CA ARG A 326 -2.91 19.68 3.00
C ARG A 326 -2.56 19.40 1.53
N SER A 327 -3.55 19.30 0.67
CA SER A 327 -3.40 19.05 -0.78
C SER A 327 -3.49 20.32 -1.63
N ARG A 328 -3.32 21.52 -1.03
CA ARG A 328 -3.27 22.79 -1.76
C ARG A 328 -1.86 23.35 -1.79
#